data_0e4dd759473222c35a9988d8bde363ab
#
_entry.id   0e4dd759473222c35a9988d8bde363ab
#
_cell.length_a   1.000
_cell.length_b   1.000
_cell.length_c   1.000
_cell.angle_alpha   90.00
_cell.angle_beta   90.00
_cell.angle_gamma   90.00
#
_symmetry.space_group_name_H-M   'P 1'
#
loop_
_entity.id
_entity.type
_entity.pdbx_description
1 polymer ?
#
loop_
_entity_poly.entity_id
_entity_poly.type
_entity_poly.pdbx_seq_one_letter_code
_entity_poly.pdbx_strand_id
1 'polypeptide(L)'
;ELYSRQIPTEETKRGIRRLMQIADVFFITAVSPHFMGVRAEQIMTQFPELPPENIILGSAKDRVHFDIVLDDAIHNILDSKAEYPVLMRKPWNAKMTGLLSVNTMAEFVSLVRQIMKASTSKPEKITAPAVLALVGPSGSGKREITEALCGSKGGNTTENIRAEQLFVRPVNYCTEPERHG
;
A
#
# COMPACT_ATOMS: atom_id res chain seq x y z
N GLU A 1 23.21 -16.91 -16.56
CA GLU A 1 23.90 -15.61 -16.66
C GLU A 1 23.04 -14.37 -16.33
N LEU A 2 21.72 -14.34 -16.65
CA LEU A 2 20.87 -13.18 -16.40
C LEU A 2 20.74 -12.87 -14.88
N TYR A 3 20.49 -13.90 -14.09
CA TYR A 3 20.29 -13.74 -12.64
C TYR A 3 21.60 -13.52 -11.86
N SER A 4 22.72 -14.10 -12.32
CA SER A 4 24.03 -13.94 -11.66
C SER A 4 24.54 -12.48 -11.67
N ARG A 5 24.01 -11.64 -12.56
CA ARG A 5 24.32 -10.22 -12.66
C ARG A 5 23.48 -9.31 -11.78
N GLN A 6 22.39 -9.83 -11.21
CA GLN A 6 21.50 -9.06 -10.34
C GLN A 6 22.03 -9.07 -8.90
N ILE A 7 22.98 -8.20 -8.62
CA ILE A 7 23.57 -8.06 -7.27
C ILE A 7 22.85 -6.91 -6.56
N PRO A 8 22.23 -7.15 -5.40
CA PRO A 8 21.61 -6.09 -4.62
C PRO A 8 22.70 -5.15 -4.06
N THR A 9 22.37 -3.86 -3.98
CA THR A 9 23.23 -2.88 -3.35
C THR A 9 23.36 -3.13 -1.84
N GLU A 10 24.42 -2.64 -1.22
CA GLU A 10 24.59 -2.75 0.23
C GLU A 10 23.49 -2.00 1.00
N GLU A 11 22.93 -0.94 0.43
CA GLU A 11 21.75 -0.27 0.97
C GLU A 11 20.54 -1.20 1.00
N THR A 12 20.29 -1.90 -0.11
CA THR A 12 19.18 -2.89 -0.21
C THR A 12 19.36 -4.00 0.81
N LYS A 13 20.55 -4.57 0.91
CA LYS A 13 20.83 -5.64 1.88
C LYS A 13 20.61 -5.18 3.32
N ARG A 14 21.10 -3.99 3.67
CA ARG A 14 20.88 -3.39 5.01
C ARG A 14 19.40 -3.15 5.29
N GLY A 15 18.66 -2.66 4.30
CA GLY A 15 17.23 -2.44 4.42
C GLY A 15 16.47 -3.73 4.69
N ILE A 16 16.75 -4.79 3.93
CA ILE A 16 16.13 -6.11 4.10
C ILE A 16 16.45 -6.71 5.49
N ARG A 17 17.72 -6.66 5.93
CA ARG A 17 18.09 -7.11 7.29
C ARG A 17 17.34 -6.34 8.39
N ARG A 18 17.11 -5.05 8.21
CA ARG A 18 16.33 -4.24 9.16
C ARG A 18 14.85 -4.62 9.16
N LEU A 19 14.30 -4.96 7.99
CA LEU A 19 12.91 -5.46 7.89
C LEU A 19 12.77 -6.80 8.60
N MET A 20 13.70 -7.74 8.39
CA MET A 20 13.69 -9.05 9.04
C MET A 20 13.76 -8.98 10.57
N GLN A 21 14.21 -7.86 11.15
CA GLN A 21 14.19 -7.64 12.61
C GLN A 21 12.80 -7.24 13.15
N ILE A 22 11.88 -6.83 12.29
CA ILE A 22 10.59 -6.25 12.70
C ILE A 22 9.39 -6.92 12.02
N ALA A 23 9.59 -7.73 10.99
CA ALA A 23 8.53 -8.38 10.22
C ALA A 23 9.04 -9.68 9.58
N ASP A 24 8.11 -10.56 9.23
CA ASP A 24 8.39 -11.71 8.39
C ASP A 24 8.56 -11.26 6.93
N VAL A 25 9.74 -11.42 6.39
CA VAL A 25 10.08 -10.98 5.03
C VAL A 25 10.02 -12.15 4.07
N PHE A 26 9.27 -11.97 2.98
CA PHE A 26 9.15 -12.93 1.88
C PHE A 26 9.71 -12.34 0.59
N PHE A 27 10.40 -13.16 -0.20
CA PHE A 27 10.80 -12.81 -1.55
C PHE A 27 9.90 -13.53 -2.55
N ILE A 28 9.17 -12.73 -3.35
CA ILE A 28 8.34 -13.27 -4.43
C ILE A 28 8.90 -12.81 -5.75
N THR A 29 9.29 -13.73 -6.59
CA THR A 29 9.86 -13.39 -7.90
C THR A 29 9.26 -14.24 -9.00
N ALA A 30 8.83 -13.56 -10.08
CA ALA A 30 8.42 -14.23 -11.30
C ALA A 30 9.67 -14.76 -12.00
N VAL A 31 9.69 -16.08 -12.21
CA VAL A 31 10.81 -16.76 -12.86
C VAL A 31 10.28 -17.97 -13.65
N SER A 32 10.87 -18.21 -14.83
CA SER A 32 10.55 -19.42 -15.60
C SER A 32 10.92 -20.68 -14.80
N PRO A 33 10.11 -21.76 -14.87
CA PRO A 33 10.38 -23.02 -14.17
C PRO A 33 11.79 -23.56 -14.36
N HIS A 34 12.38 -23.38 -15.56
CA HIS A 34 13.75 -23.81 -15.85
C HIS A 34 14.83 -23.12 -15.02
N PHE A 35 14.55 -21.94 -14.47
CA PHE A 35 15.52 -21.14 -13.72
C PHE A 35 15.19 -20.99 -12.23
N MET A 36 14.15 -21.67 -11.74
CA MET A 36 13.75 -21.57 -10.34
C MET A 36 14.86 -21.94 -9.37
N GLY A 37 15.57 -23.06 -9.63
CA GLY A 37 16.68 -23.49 -8.79
C GLY A 37 17.81 -22.47 -8.73
N VAL A 38 18.24 -21.98 -9.89
CA VAL A 38 19.31 -20.96 -9.98
C VAL A 38 18.89 -19.66 -9.26
N ARG A 39 17.61 -19.28 -9.39
CA ARG A 39 17.10 -18.06 -8.74
C ARG A 39 17.02 -18.22 -7.21
N ALA A 40 16.57 -19.38 -6.73
CA ALA A 40 16.53 -19.69 -5.30
C ALA A 40 17.94 -19.65 -4.69
N GLU A 41 18.89 -20.36 -5.32
CA GLU A 41 20.29 -20.39 -4.88
C GLU A 41 20.92 -18.99 -4.84
N GLN A 42 20.64 -18.16 -5.85
CA GLN A 42 21.11 -16.78 -5.89
C GLN A 42 20.55 -15.96 -4.71
N ILE A 43 19.25 -16.08 -4.41
CA ILE A 43 18.63 -15.35 -3.29
C ILE A 43 19.24 -15.82 -1.96
N MET A 44 19.35 -17.12 -1.75
CA MET A 44 19.95 -17.69 -0.53
C MET A 44 21.41 -17.28 -0.35
N THR A 45 22.18 -17.18 -1.43
CA THR A 45 23.58 -16.71 -1.38
C THR A 45 23.67 -15.23 -1.00
N GLN A 46 22.76 -14.39 -1.49
CA GLN A 46 22.78 -12.96 -1.24
C GLN A 46 22.14 -12.56 0.09
N PHE A 47 21.22 -13.38 0.59
CA PHE A 47 20.49 -13.18 1.83
C PHE A 47 20.48 -14.49 2.65
N PRO A 48 21.62 -14.93 3.17
CA PRO A 48 21.73 -16.20 3.89
C PRO A 48 20.91 -16.22 5.19
N GLU A 49 20.51 -15.05 5.68
CA GLU A 49 19.65 -14.92 6.86
C GLU A 49 18.15 -15.13 6.56
N LEU A 50 17.76 -15.10 5.27
CA LEU A 50 16.35 -15.30 4.87
C LEU A 50 16.01 -16.80 4.96
N PRO A 51 14.94 -17.19 5.66
CA PRO A 51 14.47 -18.58 5.68
C PRO A 51 14.14 -19.06 4.24
N PRO A 52 14.61 -20.24 3.81
CA PRO A 52 14.35 -20.75 2.46
C PRO A 52 12.85 -20.85 2.13
N GLU A 53 12.01 -21.16 3.10
CA GLU A 53 10.55 -21.21 2.99
C GLU A 53 9.91 -19.86 2.68
N ASN A 54 10.61 -18.76 2.93
CA ASN A 54 10.16 -17.40 2.60
C ASN A 54 10.50 -17.00 1.17
N ILE A 55 11.01 -17.93 0.34
CA ILE A 55 11.28 -17.69 -1.08
C ILE A 55 10.17 -18.32 -1.90
N ILE A 56 9.36 -17.47 -2.55
CA ILE A 56 8.24 -17.88 -3.41
C ILE A 56 8.61 -17.60 -4.86
N LEU A 57 8.70 -18.66 -5.66
CA LEU A 57 9.05 -18.58 -7.07
C LEU A 57 7.82 -18.85 -7.93
N GLY A 58 7.41 -17.88 -8.73
CA GLY A 58 6.24 -18.01 -9.61
C GLY A 58 5.71 -16.68 -10.08
N SER A 59 4.83 -16.69 -11.09
CA SER A 59 4.25 -15.50 -11.69
C SER A 59 2.93 -15.05 -11.02
N ALA A 60 2.26 -15.93 -10.27
CA ALA A 60 0.95 -15.66 -9.70
C ALA A 60 1.04 -14.86 -8.37
N LYS A 61 1.68 -13.69 -8.40
CA LYS A 61 1.87 -12.83 -7.25
C LYS A 61 0.55 -12.30 -6.67
N ASP A 62 -0.45 -12.12 -7.52
CA ASP A 62 -1.81 -11.68 -7.18
C ASP A 62 -2.59 -12.67 -6.30
N ARG A 63 -2.13 -13.92 -6.21
CA ARG A 63 -2.78 -14.99 -5.43
C ARG A 63 -2.26 -15.10 -4.01
N VAL A 64 -1.17 -14.43 -3.69
CA VAL A 64 -0.57 -14.46 -2.35
C VAL A 64 -0.97 -13.18 -1.60
N HIS A 65 -1.40 -13.34 -0.36
CA HIS A 65 -1.85 -12.24 0.48
C HIS A 65 -0.76 -11.86 1.48
N PHE A 66 -0.39 -10.58 1.51
CA PHE A 66 0.55 -10.00 2.45
C PHE A 66 -0.02 -8.70 3.00
N ASP A 67 0.43 -8.29 4.19
CA ASP A 67 0.06 -6.99 4.74
C ASP A 67 0.66 -5.86 3.90
N ILE A 68 1.94 -5.99 3.55
CA ILE A 68 2.68 -4.96 2.80
C ILE A 68 3.43 -5.63 1.64
N VAL A 69 3.30 -5.08 0.43
CA VAL A 69 4.04 -5.52 -0.77
C VAL A 69 4.85 -4.35 -1.30
N LEU A 70 6.10 -4.59 -1.66
CA LEU A 70 6.97 -3.66 -2.39
C LEU A 70 7.31 -4.25 -3.76
N ASP A 71 6.97 -3.52 -4.82
CA ASP A 71 7.34 -3.91 -6.20
C ASP A 71 7.62 -2.64 -7.03
N ASP A 72 8.39 -2.76 -8.09
CA ASP A 72 8.67 -1.67 -9.03
C ASP A 72 7.82 -1.74 -10.31
N ALA A 73 7.13 -2.86 -10.52
CA ALA A 73 6.22 -3.05 -11.63
C ALA A 73 4.80 -2.60 -11.25
N ILE A 74 4.29 -1.60 -11.97
CA ILE A 74 2.99 -0.97 -11.72
C ILE A 74 1.86 -2.01 -11.70
N HIS A 75 1.84 -2.95 -12.64
CA HIS A 75 0.80 -3.99 -12.70
C HIS A 75 0.78 -4.88 -11.46
N ASN A 76 1.95 -5.22 -10.90
CA ASN A 76 2.01 -6.00 -9.66
C ASN A 76 1.42 -5.25 -8.47
N ILE A 77 1.56 -3.92 -8.44
CA ILE A 77 0.98 -3.08 -7.38
C ILE A 77 -0.53 -2.94 -7.56
N LEU A 78 -1.01 -2.73 -8.79
CA LEU A 78 -2.44 -2.57 -9.08
C LEU A 78 -3.23 -3.87 -8.86
N ASP A 79 -2.64 -5.02 -9.18
CA ASP A 79 -3.26 -6.34 -9.03
C ASP A 79 -3.06 -6.93 -7.62
N SER A 80 -2.24 -6.29 -6.78
CA SER A 80 -1.94 -6.75 -5.43
C SER A 80 -3.18 -6.72 -4.53
N LYS A 81 -3.31 -7.76 -3.70
CA LYS A 81 -4.30 -7.86 -2.63
C LYS A 81 -3.75 -7.47 -1.26
N ALA A 82 -2.54 -6.91 -1.21
CA ALA A 82 -1.94 -6.42 0.03
C ALA A 82 -2.73 -5.24 0.58
N GLU A 83 -2.77 -5.12 1.91
CA GLU A 83 -3.36 -3.95 2.57
C GLU A 83 -2.59 -2.67 2.21
N TYR A 84 -1.25 -2.77 2.09
CA TYR A 84 -0.38 -1.67 1.71
C TYR A 84 0.48 -2.04 0.49
N PRO A 85 -0.03 -1.90 -0.74
CA PRO A 85 0.77 -2.04 -1.95
C PRO A 85 1.64 -0.79 -2.14
N VAL A 86 2.96 -0.96 -2.14
CA VAL A 86 3.95 0.13 -2.20
C VAL A 86 4.77 0.03 -3.48
N LEU A 87 4.78 1.11 -4.27
CA LEU A 87 5.58 1.19 -5.50
C LEU A 87 7.00 1.66 -5.19
N MET A 88 8.01 0.86 -5.51
CA MET A 88 9.39 1.31 -5.56
C MET A 88 9.58 2.20 -6.80
N ARG A 89 9.90 3.47 -6.61
CA ARG A 89 10.15 4.41 -7.71
C ARG A 89 11.41 4.04 -8.49
N LYS A 90 11.25 4.00 -9.81
CA LYS A 90 12.29 3.73 -10.79
C LYS A 90 12.05 4.63 -12.03
N PRO A 91 13.06 4.83 -12.90
CA PRO A 91 12.90 5.68 -14.09
C PRO A 91 11.72 5.27 -14.97
N TRP A 92 11.44 3.98 -15.10
CA TRP A 92 10.36 3.46 -15.96
C TRP A 92 8.95 3.66 -15.38
N ASN A 93 8.80 3.90 -14.08
CA ASN A 93 7.51 4.15 -13.44
C ASN A 93 7.36 5.59 -12.91
N ALA A 94 8.29 6.48 -13.22
CA ALA A 94 8.37 7.84 -12.68
C ALA A 94 7.12 8.69 -12.95
N LYS A 95 6.41 8.44 -14.07
CA LYS A 95 5.20 9.16 -14.46
C LYS A 95 3.94 8.70 -13.72
N MET A 96 4.00 7.56 -13.03
CA MET A 96 2.84 7.04 -12.29
C MET A 96 2.59 7.89 -11.04
N THR A 97 1.33 8.30 -10.82
CA THR A 97 0.89 9.08 -9.67
C THR A 97 -0.25 8.37 -8.94
N GLY A 98 -0.56 8.81 -7.71
CA GLY A 98 -1.71 8.28 -6.95
C GLY A 98 -1.45 6.95 -6.23
N LEU A 99 -0.24 6.40 -6.27
CA LEU A 99 0.13 5.19 -5.55
C LEU A 99 1.03 5.53 -4.34
N LEU A 100 0.84 4.80 -3.25
CA LEU A 100 1.80 4.80 -2.15
C LEU A 100 3.16 4.37 -2.69
N SER A 101 4.18 5.18 -2.50
CA SER A 101 5.47 4.94 -3.15
C SER A 101 6.65 5.42 -2.34
N VAL A 102 7.79 4.80 -2.56
CA VAL A 102 9.09 5.12 -1.95
C VAL A 102 10.18 5.16 -3.01
N ASN A 103 11.24 5.93 -2.78
CA ASN A 103 12.38 6.05 -3.70
C ASN A 103 13.54 5.13 -3.30
N THR A 104 13.65 4.81 -2.00
CA THR A 104 14.78 4.07 -1.43
C THR A 104 14.30 2.97 -0.48
N MET A 105 15.16 2.00 -0.22
CA MET A 105 14.91 0.98 0.81
C MET A 105 14.84 1.59 2.22
N ALA A 106 15.57 2.66 2.48
CA ALA A 106 15.52 3.36 3.76
C ALA A 106 14.15 4.00 4.01
N GLU A 107 13.56 4.62 2.97
CA GLU A 107 12.20 5.15 3.02
C GLU A 107 11.17 4.01 3.25
N PHE A 108 11.35 2.87 2.57
CA PHE A 108 10.47 1.72 2.76
C PHE A 108 10.51 1.18 4.19
N VAL A 109 11.70 0.99 4.76
CA VAL A 109 11.85 0.58 6.18
C VAL A 109 11.15 1.56 7.13
N SER A 110 11.28 2.85 6.86
CA SER A 110 10.61 3.90 7.67
C SER A 110 9.09 3.82 7.54
N LEU A 111 8.58 3.61 6.33
CA LEU A 111 7.15 3.44 6.06
C LEU A 111 6.59 2.20 6.79
N VAL A 112 7.26 1.05 6.69
CA VAL A 112 6.83 -0.18 7.40
C VAL A 112 6.73 0.06 8.91
N ARG A 113 7.71 0.72 9.50
CA ARG A 113 7.66 1.07 10.93
C ARG A 113 6.49 1.99 11.28
N GLN A 114 6.17 2.94 10.42
CA GLN A 114 5.01 3.84 10.62
C GLN A 114 3.70 3.07 10.56
N ILE A 115 3.54 2.18 9.58
CA ILE A 115 2.35 1.32 9.44
C ILE A 115 2.19 0.43 10.68
N MET A 116 3.25 -0.25 11.10
CA MET A 116 3.22 -1.11 12.29
C MET A 116 2.87 -0.33 13.56
N LYS A 117 3.43 0.88 13.73
CA LYS A 117 3.11 1.74 14.87
C LYS A 117 1.66 2.20 14.84
N ALA A 118 1.12 2.53 13.67
CA ALA A 118 -0.29 2.90 13.52
C ALA A 118 -1.22 1.73 13.82
N SER A 119 -0.87 0.51 13.39
CA SER A 119 -1.66 -0.71 13.65
C SER A 119 -1.64 -1.15 15.12
N THR A 120 -0.57 -0.84 15.86
CA THR A 120 -0.47 -1.14 17.31
C THR A 120 -1.06 -0.05 18.20
N SER A 121 -1.22 1.17 17.69
CA SER A 121 -1.94 2.21 18.43
C SER A 121 -3.44 1.87 18.39
N LYS A 122 -4.04 1.63 19.58
CA LYS A 122 -5.52 1.61 19.67
C LYS A 122 -6.05 2.89 19.03
N PRO A 123 -7.14 2.81 18.23
CA PRO A 123 -7.73 4.02 17.68
C PRO A 123 -8.02 4.96 18.85
N GLU A 124 -7.31 6.08 18.88
CA GLU A 124 -7.56 7.13 19.88
C GLU A 124 -9.00 7.56 19.68
N LYS A 125 -9.82 7.40 20.69
CA LYS A 125 -11.21 7.84 20.65
C LYS A 125 -11.17 9.33 20.34
N ILE A 126 -11.66 9.73 19.18
CA ILE A 126 -11.74 11.14 18.81
C ILE A 126 -12.65 11.82 19.84
N THR A 127 -12.04 12.54 20.76
CA THR A 127 -12.73 13.22 21.86
C THR A 127 -13.09 14.67 21.52
N ALA A 128 -12.60 15.17 20.39
CA ALA A 128 -12.87 16.49 19.86
C ALA A 128 -13.46 16.40 18.46
N PRO A 129 -14.29 17.35 18.02
CA PRO A 129 -14.82 17.37 16.66
C PRO A 129 -13.66 17.43 15.66
N ALA A 130 -13.59 16.47 14.76
CA ALA A 130 -12.62 16.45 13.68
C ALA A 130 -13.28 16.99 12.41
N VAL A 131 -12.55 17.83 11.66
CA VAL A 131 -12.97 18.29 10.33
C VAL A 131 -12.32 17.42 9.27
N LEU A 132 -13.13 16.65 8.54
CA LEU A 132 -12.68 15.88 7.39
C LEU A 132 -12.98 16.69 6.11
N ALA A 133 -11.95 17.11 5.39
CA ALA A 133 -12.08 17.80 4.12
C ALA A 133 -11.93 16.81 2.95
N LEU A 134 -12.99 16.63 2.15
CA LEU A 134 -12.95 15.86 0.91
C LEU A 134 -12.65 16.79 -0.26
N VAL A 135 -11.43 16.71 -0.80
CA VAL A 135 -10.95 17.54 -1.90
C VAL A 135 -10.77 16.69 -3.17
N GLY A 136 -11.18 17.23 -4.32
CA GLY A 136 -11.01 16.54 -5.60
C GLY A 136 -11.79 17.25 -6.72
N PRO A 137 -11.51 16.92 -8.00
CA PRO A 137 -12.22 17.50 -9.14
C PRO A 137 -13.71 17.15 -9.11
N SER A 138 -14.51 17.88 -9.92
CA SER A 138 -15.92 17.56 -10.11
C SER A 138 -16.08 16.12 -10.64
N GLY A 139 -17.07 15.38 -10.16
CA GLY A 139 -17.29 13.98 -10.55
C GLY A 139 -16.39 12.94 -9.87
N SER A 140 -15.54 13.31 -8.91
CA SER A 140 -14.64 12.36 -8.21
C SER A 140 -15.29 11.55 -7.08
N GLY A 141 -16.63 11.50 -7.01
CA GLY A 141 -17.33 10.70 -5.99
C GLY A 141 -17.39 11.31 -4.59
N LYS A 142 -17.04 12.62 -4.43
CA LYS A 142 -17.08 13.28 -3.10
C LYS A 142 -18.47 13.27 -2.48
N ARG A 143 -19.51 13.42 -3.30
CA ARG A 143 -20.89 13.45 -2.84
C ARG A 143 -21.32 12.08 -2.31
N GLU A 144 -21.00 11.03 -3.04
CA GLU A 144 -21.30 9.66 -2.67
C GLU A 144 -20.60 9.25 -1.36
N ILE A 145 -19.33 9.66 -1.20
CA ILE A 145 -18.58 9.45 0.04
C ILE A 145 -19.22 10.22 1.20
N THR A 146 -19.59 11.49 0.99
CA THR A 146 -20.24 12.31 2.02
C THR A 146 -21.59 11.71 2.42
N GLU A 147 -22.38 11.25 1.45
CA GLU A 147 -23.66 10.59 1.70
C GLU A 147 -23.51 9.28 2.45
N ALA A 148 -22.49 8.49 2.13
CA ALA A 148 -22.16 7.26 2.85
C ALA A 148 -21.71 7.52 4.29
N LEU A 149 -20.89 8.56 4.52
CA LEU A 149 -20.41 8.93 5.87
C LEU A 149 -21.51 9.58 6.74
N CYS A 150 -22.43 10.33 6.13
CA CYS A 150 -23.51 11.00 6.85
C CYS A 150 -24.78 10.14 7.00
N GLY A 151 -24.77 8.90 6.49
CA GLY A 151 -25.96 8.06 6.44
C GLY A 151 -26.91 8.50 5.33
N SER A 152 -27.14 7.66 4.33
CA SER A 152 -28.24 7.90 3.39
C SER A 152 -29.56 7.63 4.11
N LYS A 153 -30.56 8.51 3.94
CA LYS A 153 -31.92 8.30 4.42
C LYS A 153 -32.44 6.96 3.89
N GLY A 154 -32.35 5.89 4.66
CA GLY A 154 -32.97 4.62 4.27
C GLY A 154 -32.34 3.32 4.74
N GLY A 155 -31.35 3.30 5.58
CA GLY A 155 -30.77 2.06 6.13
C GLY A 155 -30.74 2.05 7.65
N ASN A 156 -31.64 1.30 8.29
CA ASN A 156 -31.64 1.01 9.73
C ASN A 156 -30.52 0.00 10.06
N THR A 157 -29.28 0.43 10.08
CA THR A 157 -28.21 -0.34 10.70
C THR A 157 -27.60 0.47 11.84
N THR A 158 -27.32 -0.22 12.95
CA THR A 158 -26.77 0.39 14.19
C THR A 158 -25.45 1.15 13.95
N GLU A 159 -24.74 0.84 12.88
CA GLU A 159 -23.52 1.51 12.45
C GLU A 159 -23.78 2.89 11.80
N ASN A 160 -24.89 3.05 11.08
CA ASN A 160 -25.27 4.32 10.47
C ASN A 160 -25.66 5.38 11.50
N ILE A 161 -26.25 4.99 12.63
CA ILE A 161 -26.64 5.91 13.71
C ILE A 161 -25.40 6.58 14.33
N ARG A 162 -24.28 5.84 14.46
CA ARG A 162 -23.02 6.39 14.99
C ARG A 162 -22.35 7.37 14.01
N ALA A 163 -22.47 7.14 12.71
CA ALA A 163 -21.92 8.05 11.69
C ALA A 163 -22.72 9.35 11.63
N GLU A 164 -24.04 9.30 11.72
CA GLU A 164 -24.90 10.49 11.75
C GLU A 164 -24.65 11.38 12.96
N GLN A 165 -24.20 10.84 14.09
CA GLN A 165 -23.86 11.62 15.29
C GLN A 165 -22.47 12.24 15.21
N LEU A 166 -21.58 11.75 14.30
CA LEU A 166 -20.19 12.18 14.19
C LEU A 166 -19.95 13.19 13.07
N PHE A 167 -20.81 13.23 12.05
CA PHE A 167 -20.60 14.08 10.87
C PHE A 167 -21.79 15.00 10.62
N VAL A 168 -21.54 16.30 10.76
CA VAL A 168 -22.49 17.33 10.35
C VAL A 168 -22.13 17.73 8.91
N ARG A 169 -23.11 17.70 8.00
CA ARG A 169 -22.93 18.20 6.64
C ARG A 169 -22.53 19.67 6.66
N PRO A 170 -21.33 20.03 6.19
CA PRO A 170 -21.01 21.43 5.99
C PRO A 170 -21.89 22.01 4.88
N VAL A 171 -22.24 23.28 5.01
CA VAL A 171 -22.90 24.03 3.94
C VAL A 171 -21.94 24.09 2.74
N ASN A 172 -22.37 23.61 1.58
CA ASN A 172 -21.59 23.70 0.36
C ASN A 172 -21.46 25.16 -0.05
N TYR A 173 -20.28 25.73 0.09
CA TYR A 173 -19.94 26.98 -0.64
C TYR A 173 -19.53 26.59 -2.05
N CYS A 174 -20.47 26.72 -2.99
CA CYS A 174 -20.18 26.64 -4.42
C CYS A 174 -19.68 28.00 -4.88
N THR A 175 -18.45 28.10 -5.32
CA THR A 175 -17.86 29.31 -5.89
C THR A 175 -18.13 29.45 -7.40
N GLU A 176 -18.83 28.50 -8.00
CA GLU A 176 -19.26 28.63 -9.40
C GLU A 176 -20.52 29.48 -9.52
N PRO A 177 -20.56 30.48 -10.43
CA PRO A 177 -21.76 31.21 -10.68
C PRO A 177 -22.86 30.26 -11.21
N GLU A 178 -24.10 30.45 -10.73
CA GLU A 178 -25.26 29.71 -11.21
C GLU A 178 -25.33 29.82 -12.74
N ARG A 179 -25.25 28.67 -13.41
CA ARG A 179 -25.59 28.59 -14.83
C ARG A 179 -27.10 28.70 -14.93
N HIS A 180 -27.57 29.91 -15.21
CA HIS A 180 -28.93 30.08 -15.67
C HIS A 180 -29.04 29.43 -17.05
N GLY A 181 -29.74 28.27 -17.10
CA GLY A 181 -30.20 27.64 -18.32
C GLY A 181 -31.61 28.13 -18.68
#